data_1384c2b5e8664dddff0c99fbf039adf3
#
_entry.id   1384c2b5e8664dddff0c99fbf039adf3
#
_cell.length_a   1.000
_cell.length_b   1.000
_cell.length_c   1.000
_cell.angle_alpha   90.00
_cell.angle_beta   90.00
_cell.angle_gamma   90.00
#
_symmetry.space_group_name_H-M   'P 1'
#
loop_
_entity.id
_entity.type
_entity.pdbx_description
1 polymer ?
#
loop_
_entity_poly.entity_id
_entity_poly.type
_entity_poly.pdbx_seq_one_letter_code
_entity_poly.pdbx_strand_id
1 'polypeptide(L)'
;MNWQEICAHPALKDLPFKLETNRWGHIVMSPASNRHSLLQGEIQTLLRRHAPGGTAFPECSIETTAGVKVADVAWASREFLARHGAANPYPESPEIVVEVLSESNSRAEMDEKKELYFARGAKEFWLCDTEGAMTFHNNHAVLARSALVPDFPDRVTLPF
;
A
#
# COMPACT_ATOMS: atom_id res chain seq x y z
N MET A 1 -3.69 22.68 0.09
CA MET A 1 -3.23 22.06 1.35
C MET A 1 -2.12 21.06 1.06
N ASN A 2 -1.05 21.11 1.81
CA ASN A 2 -0.03 20.06 1.78
C ASN A 2 -0.49 18.83 2.58
N TRP A 3 0.26 17.71 2.52
CA TRP A 3 -0.14 16.46 3.16
C TRP A 3 -0.27 16.57 4.69
N GLN A 4 0.66 17.30 5.35
CA GLN A 4 0.62 17.51 6.78
C GLN A 4 -0.61 18.32 7.21
N GLU A 5 -0.97 19.35 6.42
CA GLU A 5 -2.19 20.14 6.65
C GLU A 5 -3.45 19.29 6.50
N ILE A 6 -3.48 18.39 5.50
CA ILE A 6 -4.58 17.43 5.30
C ILE A 6 -4.72 16.53 6.52
N CYS A 7 -3.61 15.92 6.97
CA CYS A 7 -3.61 15.02 8.12
C CYS A 7 -4.02 15.72 9.43
N ALA A 8 -3.75 17.01 9.55
CA ALA A 8 -4.07 17.80 10.75
C ALA A 8 -5.43 18.51 10.67
N HIS A 9 -6.13 18.45 9.53
CA HIS A 9 -7.31 19.28 9.30
C HIS A 9 -8.52 18.78 10.10
N PRO A 10 -9.13 19.59 10.96
CA PRO A 10 -10.22 19.15 11.85
C PRO A 10 -11.44 18.59 11.10
N ALA A 11 -11.77 19.14 9.94
CA ALA A 11 -12.92 18.68 9.15
C ALA A 11 -12.67 17.35 8.40
N LEU A 12 -11.41 16.91 8.31
CA LEU A 12 -11.02 15.66 7.67
C LEU A 12 -10.70 14.57 8.70
N LYS A 13 -10.64 14.95 9.97
CA LYS A 13 -10.42 14.02 11.07
C LYS A 13 -11.66 13.12 11.23
N ASP A 14 -11.40 11.86 11.50
CA ASP A 14 -12.43 10.85 11.78
C ASP A 14 -13.43 10.59 10.61
N LEU A 15 -13.05 10.98 9.38
CA LEU A 15 -13.82 10.58 8.21
C LEU A 15 -13.67 9.07 7.96
N PRO A 16 -14.75 8.38 7.54
CA PRO A 16 -14.72 6.94 7.28
C PRO A 16 -14.14 6.61 5.90
N PHE A 17 -13.18 7.40 5.43
CA PHE A 17 -12.58 7.27 4.12
C PHE A 17 -11.07 7.31 4.19
N LYS A 18 -10.43 6.51 3.35
CA LYS A 18 -9.01 6.64 3.05
C LYS A 18 -8.79 7.93 2.24
N LEU A 19 -7.82 8.72 2.64
CA LEU A 19 -7.47 9.97 1.97
C LEU A 19 -6.18 9.79 1.18
N GLU A 20 -6.17 10.28 -0.04
CA GLU A 20 -5.01 10.42 -0.90
C GLU A 20 -5.05 11.79 -1.58
N THR A 21 -4.03 12.17 -2.31
CA THR A 21 -4.09 13.33 -3.21
C THR A 21 -3.79 12.92 -4.65
N ASN A 22 -4.32 13.70 -5.61
CA ASN A 22 -4.01 13.54 -7.01
C ASN A 22 -2.93 14.54 -7.46
N ARG A 23 -2.56 14.49 -8.75
CA ARG A 23 -1.51 15.35 -9.33
C ARG A 23 -1.82 16.86 -9.25
N TRP A 24 -3.07 17.23 -9.06
CA TRP A 24 -3.51 18.62 -8.93
C TRP A 24 -3.64 19.07 -7.47
N GLY A 25 -3.28 18.21 -6.52
CA GLY A 25 -3.39 18.48 -5.08
C GLY A 25 -4.81 18.35 -4.53
N HIS A 26 -5.75 17.78 -5.31
CA HIS A 26 -7.10 17.52 -4.81
C HIS A 26 -7.12 16.29 -3.90
N ILE A 27 -7.92 16.36 -2.86
CA ILE A 27 -8.16 15.21 -1.97
C ILE A 27 -9.03 14.19 -2.70
N VAL A 28 -8.59 12.95 -2.70
CA VAL A 28 -9.32 11.79 -3.19
C VAL A 28 -9.71 10.93 -1.99
N MET A 29 -10.99 10.60 -1.88
CA MET A 29 -11.53 9.80 -0.79
C MET A 29 -12.04 8.46 -1.30
N SER A 30 -11.67 7.39 -0.61
CA SER A 30 -12.08 6.03 -0.95
C SER A 30 -12.70 5.35 0.27
N PRO A 31 -13.94 4.83 0.16
CA PRO A 31 -14.55 4.08 1.25
C PRO A 31 -13.84 2.75 1.46
N ALA A 32 -13.76 2.32 2.73
CA ALA A 32 -13.25 1.00 3.10
C ALA A 32 -14.41 0.10 3.55
N SER A 33 -14.41 -1.16 3.09
CA SER A 33 -15.34 -2.19 3.57
C SER A 33 -14.67 -3.04 4.67
N ASN A 34 -15.48 -3.75 5.45
CA ASN A 34 -14.94 -4.72 6.42
C ASN A 34 -14.11 -5.81 5.74
N ARG A 35 -14.54 -6.28 4.57
CA ARG A 35 -13.79 -7.26 3.80
C ARG A 35 -12.41 -6.74 3.40
N HIS A 36 -12.33 -5.51 2.89
CA HIS A 36 -11.07 -4.84 2.58
C HIS A 36 -10.16 -4.78 3.82
N SER A 37 -10.70 -4.34 4.95
CA SER A 37 -9.95 -4.22 6.20
C SER A 37 -9.47 -5.57 6.74
N LEU A 38 -10.27 -6.62 6.60
CA LEU A 38 -9.89 -7.98 7.00
C LEU A 38 -8.74 -8.51 6.13
N LEU A 39 -8.81 -8.34 4.81
CA LEU A 39 -7.73 -8.72 3.89
C LEU A 39 -6.45 -7.94 4.20
N GLN A 40 -6.56 -6.63 4.38
CA GLN A 40 -5.43 -5.77 4.76
C GLN A 40 -4.75 -6.24 6.04
N GLY A 41 -5.52 -6.52 7.08
CA GLY A 41 -5.01 -7.00 8.36
C GLY A 41 -4.34 -8.38 8.26
N GLU A 42 -4.91 -9.29 7.49
CA GLU A 42 -4.33 -10.64 7.29
C GLU A 42 -3.02 -10.58 6.49
N ILE A 43 -2.97 -9.76 5.43
CA ILE A 43 -1.74 -9.53 4.66
C ILE A 43 -0.64 -8.99 5.56
N GLN A 44 -0.95 -8.00 6.42
CA GLN A 44 0.01 -7.46 7.37
C GLN A 44 0.52 -8.53 8.33
N THR A 45 -0.35 -9.38 8.84
CA THR A 45 -0.01 -10.48 9.74
C THR A 45 0.90 -11.50 9.06
N LEU A 46 0.58 -11.89 7.84
CA LEU A 46 1.39 -12.82 7.04
C LEU A 46 2.77 -12.24 6.69
N LEU A 47 2.83 -10.96 6.34
CA LEU A 47 4.11 -10.29 6.11
C LEU A 47 4.99 -10.27 7.36
N ARG A 48 4.43 -10.00 8.52
CA ARG A 48 5.18 -10.06 9.79
C ARG A 48 5.72 -11.44 10.08
N ARG A 49 4.95 -12.47 9.74
CA ARG A 49 5.36 -13.87 9.96
C ARG A 49 6.45 -14.32 8.98
N HIS A 50 6.29 -13.99 7.69
CA HIS A 50 7.16 -14.49 6.62
C HIS A 50 8.36 -13.59 6.31
N ALA A 51 8.32 -12.34 6.74
CA ALA A 51 9.37 -11.35 6.48
C ALA A 51 9.82 -10.62 7.78
N PRO A 52 10.39 -11.33 8.76
CA PRO A 52 10.74 -10.75 10.06
C PRO A 52 11.93 -9.76 10.01
N GLY A 53 12.63 -9.66 8.87
CA GLY A 53 13.76 -8.73 8.67
C GLY A 53 13.38 -7.26 8.51
N GLY A 54 12.10 -6.93 8.56
CA GLY A 54 11.57 -5.58 8.47
C GLY A 54 10.26 -5.44 9.22
N THR A 55 9.51 -4.40 8.90
CA THR A 55 8.24 -4.09 9.54
C THR A 55 7.13 -3.99 8.50
N ALA A 56 6.06 -4.73 8.70
CA ALA A 56 4.82 -4.58 7.94
C ALA A 56 3.87 -3.65 8.71
N PHE A 57 3.28 -2.69 8.00
CA PHE A 57 2.35 -1.73 8.59
C PHE A 57 1.31 -1.28 7.55
N PRO A 58 0.11 -0.86 8.02
CA PRO A 58 -0.96 -0.41 7.13
C PRO A 58 -0.84 1.08 6.81
N GLU A 59 -1.59 1.52 5.81
CA GLU A 59 -1.83 2.94 5.52
C GLU A 59 -0.54 3.73 5.31
N CYS A 60 0.33 3.25 4.44
CA CYS A 60 1.63 3.86 4.16
C CYS A 60 1.51 5.01 3.16
N SER A 61 1.67 6.23 3.60
CA SER A 61 1.66 7.41 2.73
C SER A 61 3.01 7.60 2.02
N ILE A 62 2.97 7.71 0.70
CA ILE A 62 4.15 7.82 -0.17
C ILE A 62 3.96 9.00 -1.11
N GLU A 63 4.94 9.88 -1.17
CA GLU A 63 4.97 10.99 -2.11
C GLU A 63 5.23 10.46 -3.53
N THR A 64 4.39 10.85 -4.47
CA THR A 64 4.54 10.46 -5.88
C THR A 64 4.43 11.67 -6.80
N THR A 65 4.73 11.48 -8.09
CA THR A 65 4.54 12.52 -9.11
C THR A 65 3.07 12.84 -9.38
N ALA A 66 2.15 12.02 -8.90
CA ALA A 66 0.70 12.22 -9.01
C ALA A 66 0.04 12.43 -7.64
N GLY A 67 0.73 13.10 -6.72
CA GLY A 67 0.25 13.36 -5.37
C GLY A 67 0.67 12.27 -4.38
N VAL A 68 0.16 12.36 -3.16
CA VAL A 68 0.41 11.37 -2.11
C VAL A 68 -0.55 10.20 -2.28
N LYS A 69 0.02 9.01 -2.42
CA LYS A 69 -0.73 7.75 -2.44
C LYS A 69 -0.55 7.05 -1.09
N VAL A 70 -1.57 6.32 -0.69
CA VAL A 70 -1.55 5.58 0.58
C VAL A 70 -1.73 4.10 0.28
N ALA A 71 -0.64 3.34 0.36
CA ALA A 71 -0.69 1.90 0.18
C ALA A 71 -1.42 1.23 1.35
N ASP A 72 -2.26 0.24 1.06
CA ASP A 72 -3.03 -0.46 2.09
C ASP A 72 -2.14 -1.19 3.09
N VAL A 73 -1.07 -1.82 2.60
CA VAL A 73 -0.01 -2.41 3.43
C VAL A 73 1.34 -2.12 2.81
N ALA A 74 2.34 -1.89 3.63
CA ALA A 74 3.73 -1.81 3.20
C ALA A 74 4.61 -2.68 4.10
N TRP A 75 5.72 -3.15 3.53
CA TRP A 75 6.81 -3.75 4.27
C TRP A 75 8.08 -2.94 4.02
N ALA A 76 8.70 -2.48 5.09
CA ALA A 76 9.91 -1.69 5.07
C ALA A 76 11.04 -2.44 5.78
N SER A 77 12.20 -2.51 5.13
CA SER A 77 13.41 -3.05 5.76
C SER A 77 13.87 -2.19 6.94
N ARG A 78 14.74 -2.74 7.76
CA ARG A 78 15.38 -1.98 8.85
C ARG A 78 16.20 -0.81 8.30
N GLU A 79 16.85 -0.99 7.15
CA GLU A 79 17.62 0.04 6.47
C GLU A 79 16.74 1.18 5.99
N PHE A 80 15.58 0.86 5.41
CA PHE A 80 14.60 1.87 5.00
C PHE A 80 14.13 2.70 6.19
N LEU A 81 13.73 2.04 7.27
CA LEU A 81 13.25 2.71 8.49
C LEU A 81 14.36 3.53 9.18
N ALA A 82 15.61 3.07 9.12
CA ALA A 82 16.73 3.83 9.65
C ALA A 82 16.96 5.13 8.87
N ARG A 83 16.72 5.14 7.54
CA ARG A 83 16.86 6.34 6.70
C ARG A 83 15.69 7.31 6.85
N HIS A 84 14.47 6.79 6.89
CA HIS A 84 13.27 7.62 6.76
C HIS A 84 12.49 7.80 8.06
N GLY A 85 12.66 6.88 9.02
CA GLY A 85 11.96 6.95 10.30
C GLY A 85 10.44 6.98 10.12
N ALA A 86 9.80 7.96 10.72
CA ALA A 86 8.36 8.21 10.63
C ALA A 86 8.03 9.42 9.73
N ALA A 87 8.80 9.65 8.67
CA ALA A 87 8.50 10.72 7.71
C ALA A 87 7.08 10.54 7.14
N ASN A 88 6.37 11.63 6.92
CA ASN A 88 4.98 11.61 6.46
C ASN A 88 4.73 12.75 5.46
N PRO A 89 4.54 12.46 4.16
CA PRO A 89 4.66 11.13 3.53
C PRO A 89 6.13 10.69 3.43
N TYR A 90 6.37 9.41 3.14
CA TYR A 90 7.70 8.96 2.76
C TYR A 90 8.11 9.54 1.40
N PRO A 91 9.34 10.06 1.26
CA PRO A 91 9.82 10.58 -0.03
C PRO A 91 10.19 9.46 -1.02
N GLU A 92 10.41 8.25 -0.52
CA GLU A 92 10.67 7.03 -1.28
C GLU A 92 9.69 5.94 -0.86
N SER A 93 9.44 4.98 -1.73
CA SER A 93 8.60 3.83 -1.40
C SER A 93 9.36 2.80 -0.56
N PRO A 94 8.73 2.20 0.46
CA PRO A 94 9.21 0.95 1.03
C PRO A 94 9.38 -0.13 -0.05
N GLU A 95 10.12 -1.18 0.27
CA GLU A 95 10.47 -2.23 -0.68
C GLU A 95 9.26 -2.98 -1.22
N ILE A 96 8.26 -3.26 -0.37
CA ILE A 96 7.01 -3.90 -0.78
C ILE A 96 5.84 -2.99 -0.48
N VAL A 97 5.00 -2.76 -1.47
CA VAL A 97 3.73 -2.06 -1.34
C VAL A 97 2.61 -2.97 -1.82
N VAL A 98 1.51 -2.98 -1.09
CA VAL A 98 0.35 -3.83 -1.34
C VAL A 98 -0.89 -2.98 -1.45
N GLU A 99 -1.66 -3.20 -2.50
CA GLU A 99 -3.01 -2.66 -2.65
C GLU A 99 -4.03 -3.81 -2.58
N VAL A 100 -5.10 -3.57 -1.88
CA VAL A 100 -6.24 -4.49 -1.79
C VAL A 100 -7.37 -3.90 -2.63
N LEU A 101 -7.82 -4.64 -3.63
CA LEU A 101 -8.91 -4.20 -4.48
C LEU A 101 -10.21 -4.05 -3.70
N SER A 102 -10.94 -3.00 -4.01
CA SER A 102 -12.34 -2.83 -3.63
C SER A 102 -13.21 -2.79 -4.88
N GLU A 103 -14.52 -2.90 -4.72
CA GLU A 103 -15.46 -2.83 -5.84
C GLU A 103 -15.41 -1.49 -6.60
N SER A 104 -14.92 -0.43 -5.94
CA SER A 104 -14.79 0.90 -6.52
C SER A 104 -13.50 1.13 -7.30
N ASN A 105 -12.51 0.25 -7.21
CA ASN A 105 -11.23 0.43 -7.91
C ASN A 105 -11.29 -0.10 -9.34
N SER A 106 -10.69 0.64 -10.26
CA SER A 106 -10.44 0.17 -11.62
C SER A 106 -9.06 -0.46 -11.75
N ARG A 107 -8.90 -1.34 -12.74
CA ARG A 107 -7.59 -1.88 -13.10
C ARG A 107 -6.61 -0.77 -13.51
N ALA A 108 -7.09 0.25 -14.22
CA ALA A 108 -6.29 1.40 -14.65
C ALA A 108 -5.73 2.19 -13.45
N GLU A 109 -6.51 2.37 -12.38
CA GLU A 109 -6.01 2.99 -11.15
C GLU A 109 -4.90 2.18 -10.51
N MET A 110 -5.04 0.86 -10.46
CA MET A 110 -4.03 -0.01 -9.87
C MET A 110 -2.76 -0.04 -10.70
N ASP A 111 -2.87 -0.03 -12.02
CA ASP A 111 -1.71 0.06 -12.91
C ASP A 111 -0.98 1.41 -12.76
N GLU A 112 -1.72 2.51 -12.64
CA GLU A 112 -1.12 3.83 -12.35
C GLU A 112 -0.39 3.83 -10.99
N LYS A 113 -1.02 3.35 -9.93
CA LYS A 113 -0.40 3.26 -8.61
C LYS A 113 0.87 2.41 -8.64
N LYS A 114 0.83 1.27 -9.30
CA LYS A 114 1.99 0.40 -9.48
C LYS A 114 3.18 1.16 -10.09
N GLU A 115 2.97 1.86 -11.19
CA GLU A 115 4.02 2.64 -11.85
C GLU A 115 4.55 3.77 -10.94
N LEU A 116 3.65 4.45 -10.22
CA LEU A 116 4.03 5.51 -9.28
C LEU A 116 4.91 4.99 -8.13
N TYR A 117 4.57 3.84 -7.56
CA TYR A 117 5.37 3.25 -6.49
C TYR A 117 6.73 2.75 -6.98
N PHE A 118 6.79 2.12 -8.16
CA PHE A 118 8.07 1.73 -8.76
C PHE A 118 8.96 2.94 -9.07
N ALA A 119 8.39 4.03 -9.56
CA ALA A 119 9.11 5.27 -9.79
C ALA A 119 9.70 5.88 -8.49
N ARG A 120 9.17 5.50 -7.34
CA ARG A 120 9.65 5.91 -6.01
C ARG A 120 10.52 4.86 -5.31
N GLY A 121 10.89 3.80 -6.00
CA GLY A 121 11.86 2.81 -5.53
C GLY A 121 11.28 1.54 -4.92
N ALA A 122 9.97 1.29 -5.03
CA ALA A 122 9.41 0.00 -4.67
C ALA A 122 10.13 -1.13 -5.42
N LYS A 123 10.38 -2.22 -4.75
CA LYS A 123 10.98 -3.43 -5.34
C LYS A 123 9.89 -4.36 -5.88
N GLU A 124 8.80 -4.48 -5.13
CA GLU A 124 7.63 -5.26 -5.51
C GLU A 124 6.36 -4.50 -5.23
N PHE A 125 5.40 -4.68 -6.12
CA PHE A 125 4.01 -4.25 -5.96
C PHE A 125 3.13 -5.50 -5.94
N TRP A 126 2.33 -5.64 -4.88
CA TRP A 126 1.41 -6.76 -4.73
C TRP A 126 -0.03 -6.27 -4.83
N LEU A 127 -0.85 -7.03 -5.48
CA LEU A 127 -2.28 -6.78 -5.61
C LEU A 127 -3.06 -7.94 -5.03
N CYS A 128 -3.94 -7.65 -4.09
CA CYS A 128 -4.90 -8.60 -3.54
C CYS A 128 -6.27 -8.31 -4.13
N ASP A 129 -6.88 -9.28 -4.77
CA ASP A 129 -8.25 -9.11 -5.28
C ASP A 129 -9.30 -9.27 -4.18
N THR A 130 -10.57 -9.05 -4.52
CA THR A 130 -11.68 -9.12 -3.56
C THR A 130 -11.90 -10.51 -2.98
N GLU A 131 -11.36 -11.54 -3.59
CA GLU A 131 -11.44 -12.95 -3.15
C GLU A 131 -10.17 -13.41 -2.41
N GLY A 132 -9.20 -12.53 -2.24
CA GLY A 132 -7.95 -12.82 -1.54
C GLY A 132 -6.83 -13.37 -2.42
N ALA A 133 -7.02 -13.49 -3.73
CA ALA A 133 -5.97 -13.92 -4.63
C ALA A 133 -4.90 -12.85 -4.76
N MET A 134 -3.63 -13.26 -4.61
CA MET A 134 -2.48 -12.37 -4.67
C MET A 134 -1.83 -12.41 -6.04
N THR A 135 -1.44 -11.24 -6.53
CA THR A 135 -0.59 -11.11 -7.71
C THR A 135 0.64 -10.30 -7.33
N PHE A 136 1.82 -10.79 -7.71
CA PHE A 136 3.10 -10.21 -7.38
C PHE A 136 3.76 -9.62 -8.63
N HIS A 137 4.27 -8.39 -8.52
CA HIS A 137 4.94 -7.70 -9.61
C HIS A 137 6.29 -7.15 -9.15
N ASN A 138 7.30 -7.24 -10.00
CA ASN A 138 8.44 -6.36 -9.93
C ASN A 138 8.33 -5.28 -11.03
N ASN A 139 9.35 -4.43 -11.17
CA ASN A 139 9.32 -3.35 -12.16
C ASN A 139 9.35 -3.82 -13.63
N HIS A 140 9.49 -5.12 -13.89
CA HIS A 140 9.66 -5.67 -15.24
C HIS A 140 8.60 -6.69 -15.61
N ALA A 141 8.04 -7.41 -14.64
CA ALA A 141 7.18 -8.57 -14.90
C ALA A 141 6.22 -8.89 -13.76
N VAL A 142 5.20 -9.66 -14.08
CA VAL A 142 4.40 -10.40 -13.11
C VAL A 142 5.22 -11.62 -12.66
N LEU A 143 5.30 -11.83 -11.35
CA LEU A 143 6.06 -12.93 -10.75
C LEU A 143 5.13 -14.09 -10.40
N ALA A 144 5.61 -15.32 -10.53
CA ALA A 144 4.88 -16.51 -10.07
C ALA A 144 4.71 -16.52 -8.53
N ARG A 145 5.67 -15.91 -7.83
CA ARG A 145 5.67 -15.68 -6.38
C ARG A 145 6.57 -14.49 -6.06
N SER A 146 6.45 -13.93 -4.86
CA SER A 146 7.35 -12.88 -4.41
C SER A 146 8.80 -13.36 -4.40
N ALA A 147 9.72 -12.53 -4.90
CA ALA A 147 11.16 -12.78 -4.79
C ALA A 147 11.68 -12.39 -3.40
N LEU A 148 11.11 -11.35 -2.78
CA LEU A 148 11.52 -10.87 -1.46
C LEU A 148 10.94 -11.72 -0.32
N VAL A 149 9.75 -12.28 -0.50
CA VAL A 149 9.05 -13.13 0.48
C VAL A 149 8.53 -14.39 -0.22
N PRO A 150 9.39 -15.35 -0.57
CA PRO A 150 8.99 -16.51 -1.40
C PRO A 150 7.94 -17.40 -0.76
N ASP A 151 7.84 -17.39 0.57
CA ASP A 151 6.88 -18.21 1.33
C ASP A 151 5.52 -17.51 1.53
N PHE A 152 5.37 -16.28 1.04
CA PHE A 152 4.06 -15.62 1.11
C PHE A 152 3.05 -16.35 0.23
N PRO A 153 1.84 -16.67 0.74
CA PRO A 153 0.87 -17.46 -0.02
C PRO A 153 0.31 -16.71 -1.22
N ASP A 154 -0.09 -17.46 -2.24
CA ASP A 154 -0.77 -16.92 -3.44
C ASP A 154 -2.24 -16.55 -3.18
N ARG A 155 -2.77 -16.94 -2.01
CA ARG A 155 -4.12 -16.61 -1.57
C ARG A 155 -4.17 -16.31 -0.09
N VAL A 156 -4.79 -15.20 0.25
CA VAL A 156 -5.11 -14.82 1.62
C VAL A 156 -6.50 -15.36 1.96
N THR A 157 -6.58 -16.16 3.01
CA THR A 157 -7.82 -16.79 3.43
C THR A 157 -8.41 -16.07 4.63
N LEU A 158 -9.67 -15.68 4.54
CA LEU A 158 -10.45 -15.14 5.65
C LEU A 158 -11.15 -16.26 6.42
N PRO A 159 -11.53 -16.03 7.71
CA PRO A 159 -12.05 -17.06 8.59
C PRO A 159 -13.53 -17.46 8.33
N PHE A 160 -14.06 -17.15 7.16
CA PHE A 160 -15.44 -17.48 6.75
C PHE A 160 -15.54 -17.76 5.27
#